data_7b6063294c9d05db3b1461df161a736e
#
_entry.id   7b6063294c9d05db3b1461df161a736e
#
_cell.length_a   1.000
_cell.length_b   1.000
_cell.length_c   1.000
_cell.angle_alpha   90.00
_cell.angle_beta   90.00
_cell.angle_gamma   90.00
#
_symmetry.space_group_name_H-M   'P 1'
#
loop_
_entity.id
_entity.type
_entity.pdbx_description
1 polymer ?
#
loop_
_entity_poly.entity_id
_entity_poly.type
_entity_poly.pdbx_seq_one_letter_code
_entity_poly.pdbx_strand_id
1 'polypeptide(L)'
;PFTGEVVHRDFGTDAAEIAEWALGFEEPRACYESGPTGFHMARELRALGLDCAVAAVSKMQRPAADARRKNDRRDAEFIARMLATHNIVEVPLPDAAVEAARDLDRALDDATVEYRRARQRLNMFLIRLGHVWDERNADGTRKGSWTRAHWRWISGIRLEGPQRDVLEYYVTAARCAESDRRQLEKKVLALARTDRWRPAVEALSCIKGID
;
A
#
# COMPACT_ATOMS: atom_id res chain seq x y z
N PRO A 1 7.30 38.74 6.12
CA PRO A 1 6.35 38.73 7.24
C PRO A 1 5.02 38.09 6.84
N PHE A 2 4.50 37.19 7.70
CA PHE A 2 3.23 36.52 7.43
C PHE A 2 2.08 37.54 7.53
N THR A 3 1.46 37.86 6.39
CA THR A 3 0.40 38.89 6.33
C THR A 3 -0.96 38.33 6.73
N GLY A 4 -1.13 37.00 6.72
CA GLY A 4 -2.40 36.33 6.91
C GLY A 4 -3.33 36.33 5.69
N GLU A 5 -2.92 36.94 4.60
CA GLU A 5 -3.66 36.91 3.35
C GLU A 5 -3.66 35.48 2.75
N VAL A 6 -4.82 35.04 2.28
CA VAL A 6 -4.98 33.70 1.69
C VAL A 6 -5.43 33.87 0.23
N VAL A 7 -4.57 33.48 -0.68
CA VAL A 7 -4.88 33.43 -2.12
C VAL A 7 -5.13 31.98 -2.51
N HIS A 8 -6.18 31.73 -3.29
CA HIS A 8 -6.51 30.41 -3.79
C HIS A 8 -6.31 30.33 -5.29
N ARG A 9 -5.68 29.25 -5.73
CA ARG A 9 -5.59 28.85 -7.12
C ARG A 9 -5.69 27.35 -7.23
N ASP A 10 -6.44 26.84 -8.19
CA ASP A 10 -6.52 25.42 -8.48
C ASP A 10 -5.52 25.07 -9.57
N PHE A 11 -4.74 24.03 -9.33
CA PHE A 11 -3.74 23.48 -10.24
C PHE A 11 -4.07 22.05 -10.59
N GLY A 12 -3.61 21.61 -11.77
CA GLY A 12 -3.46 20.18 -12.07
C GLY A 12 -2.28 19.57 -11.30
N THR A 13 -1.74 18.49 -11.84
CA THR A 13 -0.58 17.77 -11.28
C THR A 13 0.74 18.18 -11.92
N ASP A 14 0.77 19.29 -12.66
CA ASP A 14 1.98 19.80 -13.32
C ASP A 14 2.83 20.58 -12.31
N ALA A 15 3.98 20.02 -11.95
CA ALA A 15 4.91 20.63 -11.02
C ALA A 15 5.51 21.94 -11.55
N ALA A 16 5.65 22.08 -12.88
CA ALA A 16 6.24 23.28 -13.47
C ALA A 16 5.27 24.47 -13.32
N GLU A 17 3.98 24.27 -13.58
CA GLU A 17 2.94 25.31 -13.39
C GLU A 17 2.84 25.76 -11.93
N ILE A 18 2.91 24.81 -11.00
CA ILE A 18 2.87 25.07 -9.56
C ILE A 18 4.11 25.86 -9.13
N ALA A 19 5.29 25.43 -9.58
CA ALA A 19 6.55 26.09 -9.24
C ALA A 19 6.64 27.51 -9.81
N GLU A 20 6.25 27.72 -11.07
CA GLU A 20 6.22 29.04 -11.70
C GLU A 20 5.35 30.04 -10.91
N TRP A 21 4.15 29.59 -10.51
CA TRP A 21 3.28 30.45 -9.71
C TRP A 21 3.83 30.72 -8.32
N ALA A 22 4.32 29.69 -7.62
CA ALA A 22 4.80 29.81 -6.25
C ALA A 22 6.10 30.64 -6.15
N LEU A 23 7.01 30.51 -7.11
CA LEU A 23 8.26 31.29 -7.18
C LEU A 23 8.05 32.77 -7.42
N GLY A 24 6.83 33.20 -7.79
CA GLY A 24 6.45 34.61 -7.86
C GLY A 24 6.26 35.30 -6.50
N PHE A 25 6.27 34.57 -5.38
CA PHE A 25 6.14 35.10 -4.03
C PHE A 25 7.51 35.25 -3.37
N GLU A 26 7.59 36.09 -2.32
CA GLU A 26 8.79 36.25 -1.50
C GLU A 26 8.96 35.02 -0.59
N GLU A 27 10.16 34.44 -0.53
CA GLU A 27 10.53 33.26 0.26
C GLU A 27 9.52 32.09 0.12
N PRO A 28 9.25 31.61 -1.10
CA PRO A 28 8.21 30.64 -1.33
C PRO A 28 8.59 29.27 -0.74
N ARG A 29 7.63 28.65 -0.07
CA ARG A 29 7.68 27.26 0.37
C ARG A 29 6.38 26.57 0.02
N ALA A 30 6.49 25.31 -0.42
CA ALA A 30 5.32 24.47 -0.72
C ALA A 30 5.17 23.33 0.29
N CYS A 31 3.95 22.87 0.45
CA CYS A 31 3.71 21.59 1.11
C CYS A 31 2.41 20.97 0.63
N TYR A 32 2.34 19.64 0.72
CA TYR A 32 1.12 18.90 0.46
C TYR A 32 0.98 17.73 1.45
N GLU A 33 -0.24 17.20 1.55
CA GLU A 33 -0.53 16.08 2.43
C GLU A 33 0.13 14.78 1.93
N SER A 34 0.73 14.00 2.83
CA SER A 34 1.18 12.65 2.52
C SER A 34 -0.03 11.77 2.15
N GLY A 35 -0.04 11.24 0.94
CA GLY A 35 -1.17 10.51 0.41
C GLY A 35 -0.80 9.69 -0.84
N PRO A 36 -1.79 9.34 -1.68
CA PRO A 36 -1.59 8.50 -2.87
C PRO A 36 -0.60 9.06 -3.89
N THR A 37 -0.39 10.39 -3.89
CA THR A 37 0.55 11.08 -4.79
C THR A 37 2.02 10.77 -4.48
N GLY A 38 2.31 10.13 -3.34
CA GLY A 38 3.67 9.76 -2.96
C GLY A 38 4.59 10.96 -2.80
N PHE A 39 5.85 10.79 -3.20
CA PHE A 39 6.91 11.79 -3.02
C PHE A 39 7.41 12.42 -4.34
N HIS A 40 6.82 12.03 -5.46
CA HIS A 40 7.27 12.48 -6.79
C HIS A 40 7.15 14.00 -6.93
N MET A 41 5.98 14.55 -6.61
CA MET A 41 5.71 16.00 -6.67
C MET A 41 6.72 16.80 -5.85
N ALA A 42 7.05 16.37 -4.64
CA ALA A 42 8.05 17.08 -3.81
C ALA A 42 9.44 17.07 -4.44
N ARG A 43 9.84 15.97 -5.10
CA ARG A 43 11.11 15.89 -5.81
C ARG A 43 11.14 16.82 -7.03
N GLU A 44 10.07 16.84 -7.81
CA GLU A 44 9.98 17.73 -8.97
C GLU A 44 9.99 19.20 -8.57
N LEU A 45 9.18 19.61 -7.59
CA LEU A 45 9.18 20.98 -7.10
C LEU A 45 10.55 21.42 -6.58
N ARG A 46 11.24 20.54 -5.82
CA ARG A 46 12.61 20.83 -5.35
C ARG A 46 13.61 20.91 -6.49
N ALA A 47 13.49 20.10 -7.52
CA ALA A 47 14.32 20.18 -8.72
C ALA A 47 14.10 21.48 -9.49
N LEU A 48 12.91 22.07 -9.42
CA LEU A 48 12.55 23.37 -10.00
C LEU A 48 12.91 24.56 -9.08
N GLY A 49 13.54 24.31 -7.92
CA GLY A 49 14.01 25.34 -7.00
C GLY A 49 12.99 25.76 -5.94
N LEU A 50 11.82 25.13 -5.87
CA LEU A 50 10.82 25.40 -4.85
C LEU A 50 10.98 24.41 -3.67
N ASP A 51 11.31 24.92 -2.46
CA ASP A 51 11.32 24.08 -1.26
C ASP A 51 9.94 23.51 -0.99
N CYS A 52 9.85 22.19 -0.91
CA CYS A 52 8.57 21.48 -0.76
C CYS A 52 8.66 20.43 0.34
N ALA A 53 7.76 20.54 1.31
CA ALA A 53 7.59 19.57 2.39
C ALA A 53 6.39 18.63 2.12
N VAL A 54 6.46 17.42 2.65
CA VAL A 54 5.33 16.49 2.67
C VAL A 54 4.79 16.43 4.10
N ALA A 55 3.52 16.77 4.30
CA ALA A 55 2.91 16.92 5.61
C ALA A 55 2.26 15.64 6.11
N ALA A 56 2.56 15.22 7.33
CA ALA A 56 1.85 14.16 8.06
C ALA A 56 0.62 14.74 8.77
N VAL A 57 -0.44 15.07 8.04
CA VAL A 57 -1.65 15.74 8.58
C VAL A 57 -2.28 14.98 9.74
N SER A 58 -2.25 13.64 9.71
CA SER A 58 -2.75 12.78 10.80
C SER A 58 -2.01 12.94 12.13
N LYS A 59 -0.80 13.50 12.11
CA LYS A 59 0.02 13.77 13.31
C LYS A 59 -0.07 15.23 13.79
N MET A 60 -0.80 16.09 13.05
CA MET A 60 -0.98 17.49 13.39
C MET A 60 -2.30 17.68 14.14
N GLN A 61 -2.29 18.56 15.15
CA GLN A 61 -3.51 18.88 15.90
C GLN A 61 -4.43 19.75 15.04
N ARG A 62 -5.64 19.25 14.79
CA ARG A 62 -6.71 19.99 14.11
C ARG A 62 -7.73 20.50 15.13
N PRO A 63 -8.20 21.75 15.01
CA PRO A 63 -9.35 22.21 15.78
C PRO A 63 -10.57 21.31 15.52
N ALA A 64 -11.29 20.93 16.59
CA ALA A 64 -12.44 20.02 16.49
C ALA A 64 -13.57 20.54 15.56
N ALA A 65 -13.67 21.85 15.40
CA ALA A 65 -14.62 22.49 14.50
C ALA A 65 -14.36 22.18 13.01
N ASP A 66 -13.09 21.98 12.63
CA ASP A 66 -12.67 21.73 11.25
C ASP A 66 -12.75 20.23 10.87
N ALA A 67 -12.77 19.34 11.86
CA ALA A 67 -12.79 17.90 11.65
C ALA A 67 -14.12 17.39 11.05
N ARG A 68 -15.20 18.13 11.14
CA ARG A 68 -16.56 17.70 10.73
C ARG A 68 -16.95 17.98 9.28
N ARG A 69 -16.16 18.77 8.54
CA ARG A 69 -16.43 19.11 7.15
C ARG A 69 -15.17 18.96 6.31
N LYS A 70 -14.96 17.76 5.77
CA LYS A 70 -13.87 17.52 4.82
C LYS A 70 -14.10 18.37 3.56
N ASN A 71 -13.16 19.28 3.30
CA ASN A 71 -13.16 20.12 2.10
C ASN A 71 -11.69 20.38 1.75
N ASP A 72 -11.31 20.00 0.55
CA ASP A 72 -9.91 20.05 0.07
C ASP A 72 -9.31 21.46 0.17
N ARG A 73 -10.13 22.51 -0.05
CA ARG A 73 -9.71 23.91 0.09
C ARG A 73 -9.33 24.26 1.53
N ARG A 74 -10.12 23.81 2.52
CA ARG A 74 -9.82 24.04 3.94
C ARG A 74 -8.64 23.22 4.40
N ASP A 75 -8.47 22.04 3.83
CA ASP A 75 -7.34 21.18 4.11
C ASP A 75 -6.05 21.83 3.60
N ALA A 76 -6.06 22.40 2.40
CA ALA A 76 -4.95 23.17 1.86
C ALA A 76 -4.63 24.42 2.70
N GLU A 77 -5.65 25.21 3.10
CA GLU A 77 -5.45 26.36 3.99
C GLU A 77 -4.83 25.96 5.34
N PHE A 78 -5.31 24.87 5.93
CA PHE A 78 -4.79 24.38 7.20
C PHE A 78 -3.30 24.04 7.06
N ILE A 79 -2.93 23.28 6.03
CA ILE A 79 -1.54 22.88 5.79
C ILE A 79 -0.66 24.12 5.53
N ALA A 80 -1.14 25.07 4.72
CA ALA A 80 -0.42 26.30 4.42
C ALA A 80 -0.16 27.13 5.68
N ARG A 81 -1.14 27.25 6.58
CA ARG A 81 -1.00 27.94 7.87
C ARG A 81 0.00 27.21 8.80
N MET A 82 -0.05 25.86 8.85
CA MET A 82 0.91 25.08 9.63
C MET A 82 2.34 25.26 9.12
N LEU A 83 2.50 25.32 7.79
CA LEU A 83 3.80 25.59 7.17
C LEU A 83 4.31 27.00 7.54
N ALA A 84 3.47 28.02 7.37
CA ALA A 84 3.82 29.42 7.63
C ALA A 84 4.16 29.70 9.11
N THR A 85 3.55 28.93 10.05
CA THR A 85 3.81 29.05 11.49
C THR A 85 4.85 28.06 12.02
N HIS A 86 5.55 27.33 11.14
CA HIS A 86 6.54 26.29 11.47
C HIS A 86 5.99 25.18 12.39
N ASN A 87 4.69 24.90 12.32
CA ASN A 87 4.01 23.85 13.08
C ASN A 87 3.70 22.61 12.23
N ILE A 88 4.30 22.51 11.05
CA ILE A 88 4.12 21.35 10.18
C ILE A 88 4.89 20.15 10.72
N VAL A 89 4.28 18.97 10.66
CA VAL A 89 4.97 17.70 10.91
C VAL A 89 5.37 17.13 9.57
N GLU A 90 6.65 17.21 9.23
CA GLU A 90 7.15 16.75 7.95
C GLU A 90 7.38 15.24 7.92
N VAL A 91 7.05 14.62 6.80
CA VAL A 91 7.45 13.26 6.46
C VAL A 91 8.79 13.35 5.72
N PRO A 92 9.86 12.72 6.23
CA PRO A 92 11.13 12.66 5.50
C PRO A 92 10.93 12.01 4.13
N LEU A 93 11.45 12.65 3.07
CA LEU A 93 11.45 12.05 1.75
C LEU A 93 12.37 10.83 1.74
N PRO A 94 11.86 9.63 1.47
CA PRO A 94 12.71 8.47 1.32
C PRO A 94 13.57 8.61 0.06
N ASP A 95 14.72 8.00 0.05
CA ASP A 95 15.43 7.81 -1.21
C ASP A 95 14.69 6.83 -2.14
N ALA A 96 15.04 6.84 -3.42
CA ALA A 96 14.35 6.04 -4.43
C ALA A 96 14.40 4.53 -4.14
N ALA A 97 15.44 4.02 -3.51
CA ALA A 97 15.56 2.61 -3.19
C ALA A 97 14.64 2.21 -2.01
N VAL A 98 14.49 3.09 -1.02
CA VAL A 98 13.52 2.87 0.08
C VAL A 98 12.08 2.91 -0.44
N GLU A 99 11.77 3.83 -1.36
CA GLU A 99 10.45 3.93 -1.97
C GLU A 99 10.12 2.66 -2.79
N ALA A 100 11.05 2.24 -3.65
CA ALA A 100 10.91 1.01 -4.43
C ALA A 100 10.76 -0.25 -3.55
N ALA A 101 11.47 -0.31 -2.42
CA ALA A 101 11.32 -1.40 -1.46
C ALA A 101 9.92 -1.42 -0.83
N ARG A 102 9.39 -0.26 -0.44
CA ARG A 102 8.02 -0.12 0.08
C ARG A 102 6.97 -0.51 -0.94
N ASP A 103 7.16 -0.16 -2.20
CA ASP A 103 6.21 -0.52 -3.27
C ASP A 103 6.21 -2.02 -3.53
N LEU A 104 7.38 -2.67 -3.46
CA LEU A 104 7.48 -4.12 -3.58
C LEU A 104 6.80 -4.84 -2.41
N ASP A 105 6.95 -4.33 -1.19
CA ASP A 105 6.31 -4.85 0.02
C ASP A 105 4.78 -4.71 -0.05
N ARG A 106 4.28 -3.54 -0.43
CA ARG A 106 2.83 -3.32 -0.66
C ARG A 106 2.26 -4.26 -1.71
N ALA A 107 2.99 -4.47 -2.82
CA ALA A 107 2.57 -5.39 -3.86
C ALA A 107 2.48 -6.84 -3.34
N LEU A 108 3.38 -7.26 -2.44
CA LEU A 108 3.33 -8.57 -1.78
C LEU A 108 2.12 -8.68 -0.84
N ASP A 109 1.81 -7.61 -0.09
CA ASP A 109 0.63 -7.56 0.77
C ASP A 109 -0.66 -7.67 -0.05
N ASP A 110 -0.78 -6.92 -1.13
CA ASP A 110 -1.93 -6.97 -2.05
C ASP A 110 -2.10 -8.37 -2.65
N ALA A 111 -1.02 -8.97 -3.14
CA ALA A 111 -1.04 -10.34 -3.68
C ALA A 111 -1.41 -11.38 -2.60
N THR A 112 -1.01 -11.15 -1.35
CA THR A 112 -1.38 -12.02 -0.22
C THR A 112 -2.86 -11.92 0.10
N VAL A 113 -3.43 -10.73 0.07
CA VAL A 113 -4.87 -10.47 0.23
C VAL A 113 -5.66 -11.13 -0.90
N GLU A 114 -5.25 -10.95 -2.16
CA GLU A 114 -5.94 -11.56 -3.30
C GLU A 114 -5.85 -13.09 -3.29
N TYR A 115 -4.72 -13.67 -2.92
CA TYR A 115 -4.60 -15.12 -2.76
C TYR A 115 -5.56 -15.64 -1.68
N ARG A 116 -5.68 -14.95 -0.55
CA ARG A 116 -6.63 -15.29 0.52
C ARG A 116 -8.08 -15.23 0.01
N ARG A 117 -8.44 -14.16 -0.70
CA ARG A 117 -9.78 -13.96 -1.29
C ARG A 117 -10.11 -15.02 -2.34
N ALA A 118 -9.17 -15.36 -3.21
CA ALA A 118 -9.36 -16.38 -4.24
C ALA A 118 -9.64 -17.76 -3.62
N ARG A 119 -8.84 -18.15 -2.60
CA ARG A 119 -9.07 -19.38 -1.85
C ARG A 119 -10.43 -19.40 -1.13
N GLN A 120 -10.82 -18.29 -0.57
CA GLN A 120 -12.11 -18.19 0.13
C GLN A 120 -13.27 -18.36 -0.86
N ARG A 121 -13.22 -17.72 -2.03
CA ARG A 121 -14.23 -17.88 -3.09
C ARG A 121 -14.36 -19.34 -3.53
N LEU A 122 -13.23 -20.00 -3.81
CA LEU A 122 -13.19 -21.41 -4.18
C LEU A 122 -13.80 -22.31 -3.09
N ASN A 123 -13.38 -22.11 -1.84
CA ASN A 123 -13.87 -22.91 -0.71
C ASN A 123 -15.38 -22.75 -0.50
N MET A 124 -15.88 -21.51 -0.55
CA MET A 124 -17.31 -21.23 -0.40
C MET A 124 -18.13 -21.80 -1.56
N PHE A 125 -17.62 -21.81 -2.77
CA PHE A 125 -18.24 -22.47 -3.91
C PHE A 125 -18.37 -23.98 -3.69
N LEU A 126 -17.29 -24.63 -3.25
CA LEU A 126 -17.27 -26.08 -2.96
C LEU A 126 -18.22 -26.46 -1.83
N ILE A 127 -18.20 -25.71 -0.72
CA ILE A 127 -19.12 -25.94 0.42
C ILE A 127 -20.58 -25.83 -0.02
N ARG A 128 -20.93 -24.84 -0.83
CA ARG A 128 -22.29 -24.65 -1.35
C ARG A 128 -22.78 -25.85 -2.17
N LEU A 129 -21.86 -26.58 -2.80
CA LEU A 129 -22.14 -27.80 -3.56
C LEU A 129 -22.04 -29.08 -2.70
N GLY A 130 -21.85 -28.96 -1.39
CA GLY A 130 -21.73 -30.10 -0.46
C GLY A 130 -20.33 -30.73 -0.42
N HIS A 131 -19.33 -30.16 -1.11
CA HIS A 131 -17.96 -30.65 -1.05
C HIS A 131 -17.20 -30.01 0.11
N VAL A 132 -16.95 -30.81 1.15
CA VAL A 132 -16.24 -30.35 2.35
C VAL A 132 -14.94 -31.15 2.51
N TRP A 133 -13.81 -30.45 2.65
CA TRP A 133 -12.53 -31.06 2.97
C TRP A 133 -12.50 -31.48 4.45
N ASP A 134 -12.44 -32.78 4.73
CA ASP A 134 -12.36 -33.34 6.09
C ASP A 134 -11.41 -34.52 6.19
N GLU A 135 -10.34 -34.55 5.40
CA GLU A 135 -9.30 -35.56 5.57
C GLU A 135 -8.56 -35.38 6.90
N ARG A 136 -8.21 -36.52 7.52
CA ARG A 136 -7.56 -36.57 8.82
C ARG A 136 -6.21 -37.23 8.75
N ASN A 137 -5.31 -36.85 9.65
CA ASN A 137 -4.04 -37.51 9.90
C ASN A 137 -4.27 -38.81 10.69
N ALA A 138 -3.23 -39.61 10.84
CA ALA A 138 -3.28 -40.86 11.62
C ALA A 138 -3.64 -40.63 13.11
N ASP A 139 -3.31 -39.48 13.65
CA ASP A 139 -3.64 -39.04 15.02
C ASP A 139 -5.06 -38.48 15.19
N GLY A 140 -5.89 -38.50 14.13
CA GLY A 140 -7.25 -37.98 14.11
C GLY A 140 -7.36 -36.47 13.91
N THR A 141 -6.26 -35.72 13.88
CA THR A 141 -6.29 -34.28 13.60
C THR A 141 -6.66 -34.00 12.14
N ARG A 142 -7.37 -32.88 11.89
CA ARG A 142 -7.74 -32.49 10.53
C ARG A 142 -6.51 -32.05 9.73
N LYS A 143 -6.38 -32.58 8.52
CA LYS A 143 -5.32 -32.10 7.60
C LYS A 143 -5.56 -30.67 7.19
N GLY A 144 -4.50 -29.88 7.16
CA GLY A 144 -4.55 -28.49 6.72
C GLY A 144 -5.09 -28.33 5.29
N SER A 145 -5.85 -27.27 5.08
CA SER A 145 -6.29 -26.84 3.74
C SER A 145 -5.11 -26.25 2.94
N TRP A 146 -5.24 -26.25 1.62
CA TRP A 146 -4.30 -25.66 0.65
C TRP A 146 -2.95 -26.35 0.56
N THR A 147 -2.86 -27.58 1.08
CA THR A 147 -1.74 -28.51 0.91
C THR A 147 -1.85 -29.24 -0.43
N ARG A 148 -0.79 -29.98 -0.81
CA ARG A 148 -0.81 -30.85 -2.01
C ARG A 148 -1.98 -31.86 -1.96
N ALA A 149 -2.31 -32.37 -0.77
CA ALA A 149 -3.43 -33.29 -0.56
C ALA A 149 -4.77 -32.59 -0.85
N HIS A 150 -4.97 -31.40 -0.32
CA HIS A 150 -6.19 -30.62 -0.58
C HIS A 150 -6.34 -30.26 -2.06
N TRP A 151 -5.28 -29.84 -2.74
CA TRP A 151 -5.32 -29.57 -4.18
C TRP A 151 -5.61 -30.83 -5.01
N ARG A 152 -5.10 -32.01 -4.60
CA ARG A 152 -5.42 -33.30 -5.24
C ARG A 152 -6.89 -33.64 -5.05
N TRP A 153 -7.44 -33.43 -3.86
CA TRP A 153 -8.86 -33.62 -3.58
C TRP A 153 -9.73 -32.68 -4.46
N ILE A 154 -9.42 -31.40 -4.54
CA ILE A 154 -10.14 -30.44 -5.41
C ILE A 154 -10.10 -30.93 -6.88
N SER A 155 -8.94 -31.36 -7.38
CA SER A 155 -8.82 -31.84 -8.76
C SER A 155 -9.57 -33.18 -9.00
N GLY A 156 -9.93 -33.89 -7.97
CA GLY A 156 -10.78 -35.10 -8.04
C GLY A 156 -12.29 -34.80 -8.13
N ILE A 157 -12.72 -33.60 -7.81
CA ILE A 157 -14.14 -33.22 -7.86
C ILE A 157 -14.62 -33.19 -9.33
N ARG A 158 -15.72 -33.84 -9.60
CA ARG A 158 -16.34 -33.88 -10.93
C ARG A 158 -17.65 -33.11 -10.87
N LEU A 159 -17.72 -32.05 -11.65
CA LEU A 159 -18.91 -31.25 -11.87
C LEU A 159 -19.22 -31.22 -13.36
N GLU A 160 -20.46 -30.92 -13.71
CA GLU A 160 -20.92 -30.85 -15.10
C GLU A 160 -21.47 -29.47 -15.43
N GLY A 161 -21.54 -29.19 -16.75
CA GLY A 161 -22.10 -27.95 -17.28
C GLY A 161 -21.47 -26.69 -16.68
N PRO A 162 -22.26 -25.64 -16.43
CA PRO A 162 -21.74 -24.37 -15.93
C PRO A 162 -21.01 -24.45 -14.59
N GLN A 163 -21.33 -25.46 -13.75
CA GLN A 163 -20.65 -25.62 -12.45
C GLN A 163 -19.19 -26.06 -12.63
N ARG A 164 -18.90 -26.87 -13.64
CA ARG A 164 -17.53 -27.25 -14.00
C ARG A 164 -16.74 -26.01 -14.44
N ASP A 165 -17.31 -25.18 -15.31
CA ASP A 165 -16.63 -23.98 -15.81
C ASP A 165 -16.31 -22.99 -14.67
N VAL A 166 -17.23 -22.86 -13.72
CA VAL A 166 -17.03 -22.05 -12.50
C VAL A 166 -15.95 -22.63 -11.60
N LEU A 167 -15.90 -23.96 -11.42
CA LEU A 167 -14.83 -24.61 -10.66
C LEU A 167 -13.47 -24.36 -11.29
N GLU A 168 -13.34 -24.55 -12.61
CA GLU A 168 -12.11 -24.30 -13.36
C GLU A 168 -11.66 -22.84 -13.23
N TYR A 169 -12.57 -21.89 -13.32
CA TYR A 169 -12.29 -20.47 -13.12
C TYR A 169 -11.73 -20.20 -11.72
N TYR A 170 -12.40 -20.68 -10.64
CA TYR A 170 -11.93 -20.43 -9.28
C TYR A 170 -10.61 -21.13 -8.95
N VAL A 171 -10.40 -22.34 -9.47
CA VAL A 171 -9.13 -23.06 -9.33
C VAL A 171 -8.00 -22.29 -10.01
N THR A 172 -8.23 -21.83 -11.23
CA THR A 172 -7.25 -21.04 -11.99
C THR A 172 -6.94 -19.73 -11.25
N ALA A 173 -7.94 -18.98 -10.83
CA ALA A 173 -7.76 -17.74 -10.09
C ALA A 173 -6.94 -17.94 -8.79
N ALA A 174 -7.21 -19.01 -8.03
CA ALA A 174 -6.46 -19.30 -6.81
C ALA A 174 -5.01 -19.69 -7.08
N ARG A 175 -4.74 -20.44 -8.17
CA ARG A 175 -3.37 -20.82 -8.56
C ARG A 175 -2.57 -19.64 -9.12
N CYS A 176 -3.19 -18.79 -9.93
CA CYS A 176 -2.55 -17.57 -10.41
C CYS A 176 -2.16 -16.66 -9.26
N ALA A 177 -3.10 -16.38 -8.33
CA ALA A 177 -2.82 -15.55 -7.16
C ALA A 177 -1.73 -16.15 -6.24
N GLU A 178 -1.66 -17.49 -6.11
CA GLU A 178 -0.57 -18.16 -5.40
C GLU A 178 0.78 -17.95 -6.08
N SER A 179 0.82 -18.06 -7.41
CA SER A 179 2.02 -17.85 -8.21
C SER A 179 2.54 -16.41 -8.07
N ASP A 180 1.65 -15.43 -8.21
CA ASP A 180 2.00 -14.01 -8.12
C ASP A 180 2.56 -13.67 -6.74
N ARG A 181 1.87 -14.09 -5.67
CA ARG A 181 2.37 -13.92 -4.30
C ARG A 181 3.76 -14.53 -4.12
N ARG A 182 3.99 -15.76 -4.58
CA ARG A 182 5.29 -16.43 -4.45
C ARG A 182 6.40 -15.74 -5.24
N GLN A 183 6.08 -15.18 -6.40
CA GLN A 183 7.05 -14.42 -7.21
C GLN A 183 7.45 -13.12 -6.49
N LEU A 184 6.49 -12.39 -5.93
CA LEU A 184 6.77 -11.17 -5.17
C LEU A 184 7.56 -11.47 -3.89
N GLU A 185 7.18 -12.52 -3.13
CA GLU A 185 7.89 -12.99 -1.96
C GLU A 185 9.38 -13.29 -2.26
N LYS A 186 9.67 -13.97 -3.38
CA LYS A 186 11.05 -14.20 -3.82
C LYS A 186 11.80 -12.89 -4.10
N LYS A 187 11.12 -11.90 -4.69
CA LYS A 187 11.74 -10.58 -4.97
C LYS A 187 12.03 -9.81 -3.69
N VAL A 188 11.11 -9.82 -2.72
CA VAL A 188 11.31 -9.22 -1.39
C VAL A 188 12.49 -9.89 -0.67
N LEU A 189 12.53 -11.23 -0.64
CA LEU A 189 13.64 -11.97 -0.05
C LEU A 189 14.98 -11.71 -0.74
N ALA A 190 14.98 -11.56 -2.06
CA ALA A 190 16.19 -11.20 -2.80
C ALA A 190 16.67 -9.79 -2.44
N LEU A 191 15.75 -8.83 -2.34
CA LEU A 191 16.05 -7.46 -1.94
C LEU A 191 16.63 -7.42 -0.51
N ALA A 192 16.00 -8.15 0.43
CA ALA A 192 16.42 -8.23 1.83
C ALA A 192 17.88 -8.74 2.01
N ARG A 193 18.36 -9.54 1.06
CA ARG A 193 19.73 -10.12 1.08
C ARG A 193 20.80 -9.21 0.46
N THR A 194 20.42 -8.09 -0.14
CA THR A 194 21.39 -7.15 -0.71
C THR A 194 22.17 -6.43 0.41
N ASP A 195 23.38 -5.95 0.10
CA ASP A 195 24.26 -5.32 1.08
C ASP A 195 23.62 -4.13 1.80
N ARG A 196 22.72 -3.45 1.13
CA ARG A 196 22.00 -2.32 1.69
C ARG A 196 21.03 -2.73 2.82
N TRP A 197 20.31 -3.83 2.65
CA TRP A 197 19.21 -4.22 3.56
C TRP A 197 19.60 -5.30 4.55
N ARG A 198 20.55 -6.17 4.17
CA ARG A 198 20.98 -7.30 4.99
C ARG A 198 21.30 -6.95 6.43
N PRO A 199 22.10 -5.89 6.75
CA PRO A 199 22.44 -5.60 8.15
C PRO A 199 21.20 -5.27 9.01
N ALA A 200 20.22 -4.54 8.45
CA ALA A 200 19.00 -4.22 9.16
C ALA A 200 18.10 -5.46 9.33
N VAL A 201 18.00 -6.30 8.31
CA VAL A 201 17.23 -7.56 8.37
C VAL A 201 17.82 -8.50 9.41
N GLU A 202 19.14 -8.73 9.41
CA GLU A 202 19.83 -9.57 10.40
C GLU A 202 19.63 -9.05 11.84
N ALA A 203 19.70 -7.73 12.04
CA ALA A 203 19.44 -7.13 13.35
C ALA A 203 18.00 -7.33 13.82
N LEU A 204 17.01 -7.18 12.92
CA LEU A 204 15.59 -7.38 13.25
C LEU A 204 15.26 -8.86 13.49
N SER A 205 15.86 -9.79 12.76
CA SER A 205 15.63 -11.24 12.94
C SER A 205 16.12 -11.77 14.30
N CYS A 206 16.92 -10.99 15.04
CA CYS A 206 17.27 -11.33 16.43
C CYS A 206 16.11 -11.08 17.41
N ILE A 207 15.06 -10.40 16.99
CA ILE A 207 13.91 -10.09 17.84
C ILE A 207 12.91 -11.23 17.75
N LYS A 208 12.52 -11.80 18.90
CA LYS A 208 11.57 -12.92 18.98
C LYS A 208 10.23 -12.55 18.31
N GLY A 209 9.84 -13.32 17.28
CA GLY A 209 8.58 -13.14 16.54
C GLY A 209 8.71 -12.28 15.28
N ILE A 210 9.94 -11.94 14.89
CA ILE A 210 10.27 -11.40 13.58
C ILE A 210 11.06 -12.49 12.83
N ASP A 211 10.41 -13.13 11.85
CA ASP A 211 10.98 -14.19 11.01
C ASP A 211 11.29 -13.67 9.59
#